data_b6e0d0b2d1a07fbac8c31a03a85741bd
#
_entry.id   b6e0d0b2d1a07fbac8c31a03a85741bd
#
_cell.length_a   1.000
_cell.length_b   1.000
_cell.length_c   1.000
_cell.angle_alpha   90.00
_cell.angle_beta   90.00
_cell.angle_gamma   90.00
#
_symmetry.space_group_name_H-M   'P 1'
#
loop_
_entity.id
_entity.type
_entity.pdbx_description
1 polymer ?
#
loop_
_entity_poly.entity_id
_entity_poly.type
_entity_poly.pdbx_seq_one_letter_code
_entity_poly.pdbx_strand_id
1 'polypeptide(L)'
;MTFDRKLFFSIGSLFIVFITIILLFEYNLEKENRQQSLNALLQDYNELIYSQIKNKEIDQISIDSIIQSITRKPLRVTIISALSGKVLLESQREKEPDSLANNHLDRPEIRSSLKNGNGYAIRYSQSFKKNFFYSAKRYDDWIIRSSLPFEREKFSILSPNNEFIYFMLAISIFAILLLYYFCHSLGKSIAAPSQLSQ
;
A
#
# COMPACT_ATOMS: atom_id res chain seq x y z
N MET A 1 -33.27 32.46 -9.05
CA MET A 1 -32.99 31.25 -8.27
C MET A 1 -33.60 31.47 -6.90
N THR A 2 -34.56 30.64 -6.46
CA THR A 2 -35.24 30.76 -5.17
C THR A 2 -34.24 30.56 -4.03
N PHE A 3 -34.50 31.13 -2.85
CA PHE A 3 -33.65 31.04 -1.65
C PHE A 3 -33.31 29.57 -1.33
N ASP A 4 -34.30 28.68 -1.41
CA ASP A 4 -34.18 27.25 -1.14
C ASP A 4 -33.15 26.55 -2.04
N ARG A 5 -33.12 26.91 -3.34
CA ARG A 5 -32.15 26.37 -4.28
C ARG A 5 -30.72 26.83 -3.96
N LYS A 6 -30.55 28.10 -3.60
CA LYS A 6 -29.21 28.61 -3.19
C LYS A 6 -28.71 27.91 -1.95
N LEU A 7 -29.57 27.73 -0.94
CA LEU A 7 -29.25 27.03 0.30
C LEU A 7 -28.88 25.57 0.03
N PHE A 8 -29.68 24.87 -0.77
CA PHE A 8 -29.43 23.48 -1.15
C PHE A 8 -28.07 23.32 -1.85
N PHE A 9 -27.76 24.15 -2.83
CA PHE A 9 -26.48 24.06 -3.54
C PHE A 9 -25.29 24.43 -2.65
N SER A 10 -25.44 25.41 -1.76
CA SER A 10 -24.37 25.81 -0.83
C SER A 10 -24.02 24.68 0.15
N ILE A 11 -25.03 24.11 0.82
CA ILE A 11 -24.80 23.01 1.78
C ILE A 11 -24.39 21.73 1.03
N GLY A 12 -24.98 21.46 -0.12
CA GLY A 12 -24.64 20.30 -0.95
C GLY A 12 -23.19 20.34 -1.45
N SER A 13 -22.70 21.52 -1.87
CA SER A 13 -21.30 21.65 -2.28
C SER A 13 -20.33 21.42 -1.12
N LEU A 14 -20.63 21.95 0.07
CA LEU A 14 -19.83 21.71 1.27
C LEU A 14 -19.77 20.21 1.61
N PHE A 15 -20.89 19.52 1.51
CA PHE A 15 -21.00 18.10 1.78
C PHE A 15 -20.20 17.25 0.78
N ILE A 16 -20.24 17.60 -0.51
CA ILE A 16 -19.43 16.92 -1.55
C ILE A 16 -17.94 17.09 -1.27
N VAL A 17 -17.48 18.31 -0.91
CA VAL A 17 -16.09 18.56 -0.55
C VAL A 17 -15.67 17.70 0.65
N PHE A 18 -16.51 17.64 1.68
CA PHE A 18 -16.24 16.84 2.88
C PHE A 18 -16.10 15.34 2.56
N ILE A 19 -17.03 14.77 1.76
CA ILE A 19 -16.93 13.37 1.32
C ILE A 19 -15.66 13.13 0.52
N THR A 20 -15.31 14.04 -0.38
CA THR A 20 -14.07 13.91 -1.20
C THR A 20 -12.84 13.86 -0.31
N ILE A 21 -12.77 14.69 0.74
CA ILE A 21 -11.67 14.68 1.70
C ILE A 21 -11.60 13.33 2.43
N ILE A 22 -12.72 12.80 2.90
CA ILE A 22 -12.77 11.49 3.58
C ILE A 22 -12.28 10.38 2.66
N LEU A 23 -12.75 10.33 1.41
CA LEU A 23 -12.34 9.30 0.46
C LEU A 23 -10.84 9.37 0.12
N LEU A 24 -10.28 10.58 -0.01
CA LEU A 24 -8.84 10.77 -0.22
C LEU A 24 -8.03 10.33 1.01
N PHE A 25 -8.51 10.64 2.21
CA PHE A 25 -7.85 10.20 3.45
C PHE A 25 -7.86 8.68 3.57
N GLU A 26 -9.00 8.05 3.36
CA GLU A 26 -9.14 6.60 3.41
C GLU A 26 -8.26 5.90 2.36
N TYR A 27 -8.21 6.43 1.15
CA TYR A 27 -7.31 5.92 0.10
C TYR A 27 -5.84 5.93 0.53
N ASN A 28 -5.38 7.02 1.15
CA ASN A 28 -3.99 7.11 1.63
C ASN A 28 -3.73 6.15 2.79
N LEU A 29 -4.65 6.06 3.73
CA LEU A 29 -4.55 5.14 4.88
C LEU A 29 -4.48 3.68 4.44
N GLU A 30 -5.36 3.27 3.52
CA GLU A 30 -5.38 1.91 2.96
C GLU A 30 -4.07 1.58 2.24
N LYS A 31 -3.52 2.53 1.48
CA LYS A 31 -2.23 2.36 0.80
C LYS A 31 -1.10 2.11 1.80
N GLU A 32 -1.03 2.88 2.87
CA GLU A 32 -0.01 2.72 3.91
C GLU A 32 -0.17 1.38 4.65
N ASN A 33 -1.38 1.04 5.05
CA ASN A 33 -1.70 -0.23 5.73
C ASN A 33 -1.29 -1.44 4.88
N ARG A 34 -1.54 -1.41 3.58
CA ARG A 34 -1.12 -2.49 2.66
C ARG A 34 0.38 -2.59 2.53
N GLN A 35 1.09 -1.48 2.45
CA GLN A 35 2.55 -1.49 2.41
C GLN A 35 3.14 -2.04 3.71
N GLN A 36 2.59 -1.65 4.85
CA GLN A 36 3.00 -2.16 6.16
C GLN A 36 2.72 -3.67 6.28
N SER A 37 1.54 -4.14 5.86
CA SER A 37 1.18 -5.56 5.88
C SER A 37 2.08 -6.40 4.97
N LEU A 38 2.40 -5.90 3.76
CA LEU A 38 3.35 -6.56 2.86
C LEU A 38 4.76 -6.58 3.45
N ASN A 39 5.18 -5.47 4.07
CA ASN A 39 6.48 -5.43 4.73
C ASN A 39 6.54 -6.42 5.88
N ALA A 40 5.54 -6.47 6.75
CA ALA A 40 5.46 -7.43 7.86
C ALA A 40 5.56 -8.87 7.35
N LEU A 41 4.76 -9.24 6.34
CA LEU A 41 4.81 -10.57 5.73
C LEU A 41 6.20 -10.92 5.20
N LEU A 42 6.86 -10.00 4.50
CA LEU A 42 8.20 -10.24 3.96
C LEU A 42 9.26 -10.27 5.06
N GLN A 43 9.08 -9.52 6.15
CA GLN A 43 9.96 -9.62 7.33
C GLN A 43 9.83 -10.99 8.00
N ASP A 44 8.62 -11.54 8.12
CA ASP A 44 8.39 -12.89 8.63
C ASP A 44 9.08 -13.94 7.75
N TYR A 45 8.99 -13.79 6.42
CA TYR A 45 9.73 -14.68 5.52
C TYR A 45 11.25 -14.55 5.68
N ASN A 46 11.78 -13.33 5.84
CA ASN A 46 13.20 -13.12 6.09
C ASN A 46 13.65 -13.79 7.39
N GLU A 47 12.84 -13.73 8.45
CA GLU A 47 13.10 -14.40 9.74
C GLU A 47 13.14 -15.91 9.59
N LEU A 48 12.14 -16.50 8.92
CA LEU A 48 12.08 -17.93 8.65
C LEU A 48 13.29 -18.41 7.84
N ILE A 49 13.67 -17.64 6.81
CA ILE A 49 14.86 -17.94 5.99
C ILE A 49 16.12 -17.91 6.87
N TYR A 50 16.29 -16.82 7.64
CA TYR A 50 17.45 -16.69 8.53
C TYR A 50 17.54 -17.86 9.51
N SER A 51 16.45 -18.26 10.13
CA SER A 51 16.42 -19.38 11.09
C SER A 51 16.90 -20.70 10.48
N GLN A 52 16.69 -20.90 9.17
CA GLN A 52 17.11 -22.12 8.46
C GLN A 52 18.55 -22.08 7.95
N ILE A 53 19.14 -20.88 7.79
CA ILE A 53 20.48 -20.72 7.21
C ILE A 53 21.56 -20.34 8.22
N LYS A 54 21.22 -19.76 9.37
CA LYS A 54 22.15 -19.17 10.34
C LYS A 54 23.32 -20.08 10.79
N ASN A 55 23.12 -21.40 10.71
CA ASN A 55 24.11 -22.40 11.12
C ASN A 55 24.70 -23.17 9.92
N LYS A 56 24.52 -22.69 8.70
CA LYS A 56 25.00 -23.35 7.48
C LYS A 56 26.04 -22.49 6.78
N GLU A 57 27.01 -23.14 6.12
CA GLU A 57 27.87 -22.45 5.18
C GLU A 57 27.08 -22.05 3.91
N ILE A 58 27.44 -20.90 3.33
CA ILE A 58 26.70 -20.32 2.18
C ILE A 58 26.63 -21.29 1.01
N ASP A 59 27.70 -22.04 0.76
CA ASP A 59 27.79 -23.00 -0.34
C ASP A 59 26.86 -24.21 -0.17
N GLN A 60 26.38 -24.46 1.05
CA GLN A 60 25.46 -25.55 1.39
C GLN A 60 24.00 -25.12 1.38
N ILE A 61 23.72 -23.84 1.11
CA ILE A 61 22.36 -23.29 1.17
C ILE A 61 21.65 -23.44 -0.17
N SER A 62 20.64 -24.29 -0.23
CA SER A 62 19.67 -24.32 -1.33
C SER A 62 18.53 -23.36 -1.06
N ILE A 63 18.70 -22.09 -1.45
CA ILE A 63 17.73 -21.03 -1.19
C ILE A 63 16.36 -21.32 -1.82
N ASP A 64 16.32 -21.94 -3.00
CA ASP A 64 15.07 -22.26 -3.69
C ASP A 64 14.26 -23.33 -2.97
N SER A 65 14.92 -24.34 -2.39
CA SER A 65 14.27 -25.36 -1.56
C SER A 65 13.68 -24.75 -0.28
N ILE A 66 14.38 -23.81 0.33
CA ILE A 66 13.91 -23.09 1.51
C ILE A 66 12.67 -22.27 1.16
N ILE A 67 12.68 -21.51 0.05
CA ILE A 67 11.54 -20.72 -0.40
C ILE A 67 10.32 -21.60 -0.66
N GLN A 68 10.50 -22.73 -1.35
CA GLN A 68 9.41 -23.67 -1.64
C GLN A 68 8.77 -24.25 -0.38
N SER A 69 9.55 -24.44 0.69
CA SER A 69 9.03 -24.90 1.98
C SER A 69 8.21 -23.85 2.73
N ILE A 70 8.50 -22.56 2.49
CA ILE A 70 7.89 -21.44 3.21
C ILE A 70 6.64 -20.92 2.48
N THR A 71 6.69 -20.82 1.15
CA THR A 71 5.61 -20.18 0.38
C THR A 71 5.49 -20.71 -1.05
N ARG A 72 4.24 -20.74 -1.55
CA ARG A 72 3.95 -20.99 -2.97
C ARG A 72 3.94 -19.74 -3.83
N LYS A 73 4.09 -18.55 -3.22
CA LYS A 73 4.15 -17.28 -3.96
C LYS A 73 5.50 -17.14 -4.67
N PRO A 74 5.57 -16.39 -5.77
CA PRO A 74 6.82 -16.13 -6.49
C PRO A 74 7.73 -15.18 -5.71
N LEU A 75 8.23 -15.67 -4.58
CA LEU A 75 9.12 -14.93 -3.69
C LEU A 75 10.53 -14.95 -4.26
N ARG A 76 11.14 -13.78 -4.45
CA ARG A 76 12.55 -13.63 -4.75
C ARG A 76 13.29 -13.28 -3.48
N VAL A 77 14.38 -13.99 -3.22
CA VAL A 77 15.24 -13.77 -2.04
C VAL A 77 16.66 -13.50 -2.50
N THR A 78 17.31 -12.54 -1.86
CA THR A 78 18.72 -12.19 -2.07
C THR A 78 19.39 -12.09 -0.72
N ILE A 79 20.49 -12.80 -0.52
CA ILE A 79 21.36 -12.69 0.66
C ILE A 79 22.55 -11.80 0.27
N ILE A 80 22.80 -10.77 1.05
CA ILE A 80 23.76 -9.71 0.76
C ILE A 80 24.70 -9.59 1.95
N SER A 81 26.01 -9.43 1.71
CA SER A 81 26.96 -9.09 2.76
C SER A 81 26.68 -7.69 3.30
N ALA A 82 26.48 -7.55 4.60
CA ALA A 82 26.26 -6.26 5.25
C ALA A 82 27.46 -5.32 5.18
N LEU A 83 28.68 -5.88 5.07
CA LEU A 83 29.93 -5.13 5.02
C LEU A 83 30.24 -4.62 3.60
N SER A 84 30.13 -5.50 2.59
CA SER A 84 30.55 -5.18 1.23
C SER A 84 29.41 -4.83 0.27
N GLY A 85 28.18 -5.15 0.63
CA GLY A 85 27.01 -5.01 -0.26
C GLY A 85 26.98 -6.01 -1.41
N LYS A 86 27.91 -6.97 -1.42
CA LYS A 86 28.00 -8.00 -2.45
C LYS A 86 26.89 -9.03 -2.25
N VAL A 87 26.24 -9.43 -3.36
CA VAL A 87 25.28 -10.54 -3.35
C VAL A 87 26.04 -11.85 -3.11
N LEU A 88 25.65 -12.56 -2.06
CA LEU A 88 26.19 -13.85 -1.69
C LEU A 88 25.38 -14.99 -2.30
N LEU A 89 24.05 -14.85 -2.27
CA LEU A 89 23.10 -15.84 -2.76
C LEU A 89 21.86 -15.15 -3.32
N GLU A 90 21.31 -15.67 -4.40
CA GLU A 90 20.07 -15.16 -5.01
C GLU A 90 19.24 -16.32 -5.57
N SER A 91 17.95 -16.35 -5.19
CA SER A 91 16.96 -17.20 -5.83
C SER A 91 16.58 -16.58 -7.18
N GLN A 92 16.19 -17.40 -8.15
CA GLN A 92 15.79 -16.92 -9.49
C GLN A 92 16.90 -16.09 -10.17
N ARG A 93 18.06 -16.72 -10.36
CA ARG A 93 19.12 -16.14 -11.18
C ARG A 93 18.59 -15.91 -12.60
N GLU A 94 18.25 -14.67 -12.93
CA GLU A 94 18.23 -14.28 -14.33
C GLU A 94 19.69 -14.25 -14.84
N LYS A 95 19.85 -14.63 -16.12
CA LYS A 95 21.13 -14.77 -16.81
C LYS A 95 21.81 -13.41 -17.10
N GLU A 96 21.72 -12.44 -16.21
CA GLU A 96 22.47 -11.20 -16.34
C GLU A 96 23.74 -11.25 -15.49
N PRO A 97 24.92 -11.20 -16.14
CA PRO A 97 26.21 -11.21 -15.42
C PRO A 97 26.40 -10.00 -14.49
N ASP A 98 25.61 -8.95 -14.67
CA ASP A 98 25.77 -7.65 -13.98
C ASP A 98 25.15 -7.61 -12.57
N SER A 99 24.26 -8.54 -12.23
CA SER A 99 23.58 -8.52 -10.91
C SER A 99 24.52 -8.84 -9.75
N LEU A 100 25.58 -9.62 -9.98
CA LEU A 100 26.57 -10.01 -8.97
C LEU A 100 27.65 -8.94 -8.74
N ALA A 101 27.89 -8.06 -9.73
CA ALA A 101 28.94 -7.04 -9.68
C ALA A 101 28.48 -5.73 -9.01
N ASN A 102 27.17 -5.48 -8.91
CA ASN A 102 26.66 -4.24 -8.38
C ASN A 102 26.63 -4.22 -6.84
N ASN A 103 27.26 -3.20 -6.27
CA ASN A 103 27.14 -2.91 -4.85
C ASN A 103 25.69 -2.52 -4.52
N HIS A 104 25.05 -3.31 -3.66
CA HIS A 104 23.64 -3.11 -3.28
C HIS A 104 23.45 -2.18 -2.08
N LEU A 105 24.52 -1.66 -1.47
CA LEU A 105 24.43 -0.77 -0.28
C LEU A 105 23.66 0.52 -0.57
N ASP A 106 23.66 1.00 -1.82
CA ASP A 106 22.96 2.22 -2.21
C ASP A 106 21.45 2.04 -2.38
N ARG A 107 20.95 0.82 -2.33
CA ARG A 107 19.52 0.55 -2.44
C ARG A 107 18.77 1.07 -1.21
N PRO A 108 17.63 1.77 -1.37
CA PRO A 108 16.95 2.43 -0.25
C PRO A 108 16.52 1.44 0.84
N GLU A 109 16.03 0.25 0.47
CA GLU A 109 15.67 -0.82 1.42
C GLU A 109 16.89 -1.33 2.20
N ILE A 110 18.05 -1.44 1.55
CA ILE A 110 19.29 -1.91 2.17
C ILE A 110 19.86 -0.83 3.09
N ARG A 111 19.92 0.42 2.61
CA ARG A 111 20.39 1.56 3.42
C ARG A 111 19.55 1.73 4.69
N SER A 112 18.23 1.59 4.57
CA SER A 112 17.32 1.62 5.73
C SER A 112 17.59 0.45 6.68
N SER A 113 17.79 -0.76 6.16
CA SER A 113 18.05 -1.94 6.99
C SER A 113 19.39 -1.85 7.73
N LEU A 114 20.40 -1.25 7.13
CA LEU A 114 21.69 -1.00 7.80
C LEU A 114 21.56 0.00 8.96
N LYS A 115 20.71 1.00 8.81
CA LYS A 115 20.51 2.05 9.84
C LYS A 115 19.54 1.63 10.94
N ASN A 116 18.44 0.99 10.58
CA ASN A 116 17.29 0.76 11.46
C ASN A 116 17.06 -0.73 11.77
N GLY A 117 17.91 -1.65 11.25
CA GLY A 117 17.71 -3.09 11.36
C GLY A 117 16.80 -3.68 10.27
N ASN A 118 15.86 -2.88 9.76
CA ASN A 118 14.96 -3.26 8.66
C ASN A 118 14.70 -2.10 7.71
N GLY A 119 14.19 -2.40 6.52
CA GLY A 119 13.82 -1.39 5.55
C GLY A 119 13.01 -1.97 4.39
N TYR A 120 12.21 -1.14 3.74
CA TYR A 120 11.47 -1.54 2.54
C TYR A 120 11.46 -0.42 1.50
N ALA A 121 11.25 -0.80 0.25
CA ALA A 121 11.09 0.14 -0.86
C ALA A 121 10.26 -0.48 -1.98
N ILE A 122 9.53 0.36 -2.70
CA ILE A 122 8.89 0.00 -3.96
C ILE A 122 9.69 0.62 -5.08
N ARG A 123 10.19 -0.20 -6.01
CA ARG A 123 10.95 0.30 -7.14
C ARG A 123 10.83 -0.60 -8.36
N TYR A 124 11.11 -0.02 -9.50
CA TYR A 124 11.15 -0.73 -10.77
C TYR A 124 12.39 -1.63 -10.85
N SER A 125 12.17 -2.89 -11.19
CA SER A 125 13.24 -3.85 -11.48
C SER A 125 13.54 -3.82 -12.97
N GLN A 126 14.76 -3.48 -13.32
CA GLN A 126 15.23 -3.46 -14.72
C GLN A 126 15.17 -4.86 -15.34
N SER A 127 15.59 -5.88 -14.57
CA SER A 127 15.65 -7.27 -15.02
C SER A 127 14.26 -7.85 -15.31
N PHE A 128 13.27 -7.55 -14.46
CA PHE A 128 11.90 -8.11 -14.59
C PHE A 128 10.93 -7.16 -15.30
N LYS A 129 11.36 -5.92 -15.63
CA LYS A 129 10.53 -4.87 -16.27
C LYS A 129 9.19 -4.64 -15.56
N LYS A 130 9.18 -4.76 -14.22
CA LYS A 130 8.02 -4.60 -13.33
C LYS A 130 8.40 -3.90 -12.03
N ASN A 131 7.41 -3.32 -11.37
CA ASN A 131 7.61 -2.84 -10.01
C ASN A 131 7.63 -4.01 -9.03
N PHE A 132 8.54 -3.95 -8.07
CA PHE A 132 8.64 -4.90 -6.96
C PHE A 132 8.56 -4.16 -5.63
N PHE A 133 7.96 -4.81 -4.66
CA PHE A 133 8.06 -4.46 -3.27
C PHE A 133 9.23 -5.24 -2.68
N TYR A 134 10.24 -4.52 -2.21
CA TYR A 134 11.43 -5.07 -1.57
C TYR A 134 11.34 -4.85 -0.07
N SER A 135 11.66 -5.86 0.71
CA SER A 135 11.82 -5.77 2.16
C SER A 135 13.14 -6.41 2.57
N ALA A 136 13.94 -5.68 3.34
CA ALA A 136 15.25 -6.11 3.79
C ALA A 136 15.35 -6.10 5.32
N LYS A 137 16.03 -7.10 5.89
CA LYS A 137 16.34 -7.19 7.31
C LYS A 137 17.79 -7.54 7.50
N ARG A 138 18.46 -6.83 8.43
CA ARG A 138 19.84 -7.07 8.77
C ARG A 138 19.94 -8.12 9.86
N TYR A 139 20.85 -9.07 9.68
CA TYR A 139 21.23 -10.11 10.62
C TYR A 139 22.76 -10.17 10.68
N ASP A 140 23.36 -9.66 11.73
CA ASP A 140 24.79 -9.61 11.90
C ASP A 140 25.55 -9.21 10.62
N ASP A 141 26.21 -10.17 9.96
CA ASP A 141 27.01 -9.96 8.74
C ASP A 141 26.19 -10.05 7.44
N TRP A 142 24.91 -10.41 7.53
CA TRP A 142 24.05 -10.63 6.37
C TRP A 142 22.86 -9.67 6.36
N ILE A 143 22.44 -9.35 5.16
CA ILE A 143 21.13 -8.74 4.91
C ILE A 143 20.34 -9.71 4.04
N ILE A 144 19.18 -10.13 4.53
CA ILE A 144 18.23 -10.91 3.76
C ILE A 144 17.20 -9.95 3.17
N ARG A 145 17.13 -9.93 1.85
CA ARG A 145 16.17 -9.12 1.10
C ARG A 145 15.20 -10.03 0.38
N SER A 146 13.94 -9.98 0.74
CA SER A 146 12.84 -10.61 0.02
C SER A 146 12.12 -9.61 -0.86
N SER A 147 11.52 -10.08 -1.95
CA SER A 147 10.70 -9.23 -2.82
C SER A 147 9.59 -9.98 -3.51
N LEU A 148 8.48 -9.27 -3.77
CA LEU A 148 7.33 -9.74 -4.54
C LEU A 148 6.99 -8.73 -5.63
N PRO A 149 6.45 -9.17 -6.79
CA PRO A 149 5.92 -8.27 -7.80
C PRO A 149 4.86 -7.35 -7.19
N PHE A 150 5.01 -6.05 -7.44
CA PHE A 150 4.10 -5.02 -6.95
C PHE A 150 3.27 -4.49 -8.12
N GLU A 151 2.07 -5.04 -8.29
CA GLU A 151 1.14 -4.62 -9.33
C GLU A 151 0.28 -3.47 -8.80
N ARG A 152 0.54 -2.25 -9.27
CA ARG A 152 -0.25 -1.06 -8.88
C ARG A 152 -1.74 -1.21 -9.17
N GLU A 153 -2.10 -1.97 -10.17
CA GLU A 153 -3.49 -2.19 -10.57
C GLU A 153 -4.30 -2.95 -9.52
N LYS A 154 -3.66 -3.85 -8.78
CA LYS A 154 -4.27 -4.54 -7.63
C LYS A 154 -4.41 -3.64 -6.40
N PHE A 155 -3.80 -2.45 -6.43
CA PHE A 155 -3.93 -1.40 -5.41
C PHE A 155 -4.88 -0.26 -5.87
N SER A 156 -5.68 -0.51 -6.91
CA SER A 156 -6.65 0.46 -7.41
C SER A 156 -7.78 0.68 -6.38
N ILE A 157 -8.42 1.83 -6.48
CA ILE A 157 -9.58 2.24 -5.64
C ILE A 157 -10.68 1.17 -5.60
N LEU A 158 -10.71 0.27 -6.59
CA LEU A 158 -11.70 -0.80 -6.78
C LEU A 158 -11.26 -2.17 -6.18
N SER A 159 -10.23 -2.23 -5.33
CA SER A 159 -9.81 -3.47 -4.68
C SER A 159 -10.63 -3.76 -3.39
N PRO A 160 -10.52 -4.97 -2.76
CA PRO A 160 -11.60 -5.63 -1.99
C PRO A 160 -12.28 -4.92 -0.82
N ASN A 161 -11.94 -3.68 -0.51
CA ASN A 161 -12.73 -2.85 0.42
C ASN A 161 -13.81 -2.01 -0.29
N ASN A 162 -14.33 -2.50 -1.41
CA ASN A 162 -15.47 -1.88 -2.10
C ASN A 162 -16.68 -1.67 -1.18
N GLU A 163 -16.84 -2.50 -0.14
CA GLU A 163 -17.93 -2.38 0.85
C GLU A 163 -17.93 -1.01 1.51
N PHE A 164 -16.75 -0.49 1.91
CA PHE A 164 -16.66 0.85 2.49
C PHE A 164 -17.07 1.94 1.50
N ILE A 165 -16.63 1.84 0.24
CA ILE A 165 -16.99 2.81 -0.81
C ILE A 165 -18.49 2.77 -1.09
N TYR A 166 -19.08 1.58 -1.21
CA TYR A 166 -20.53 1.46 -1.41
C TYR A 166 -21.31 1.96 -0.20
N PHE A 167 -20.86 1.70 1.01
CA PHE A 167 -21.46 2.21 2.23
C PHE A 167 -21.41 3.74 2.27
N MET A 168 -20.26 4.36 1.97
CA MET A 168 -20.11 5.81 1.89
C MET A 168 -20.99 6.43 0.81
N LEU A 169 -21.11 5.81 -0.36
CA LEU A 169 -22.01 6.25 -1.41
C LEU A 169 -23.48 6.17 -0.98
N ALA A 170 -23.89 5.10 -0.33
CA ALA A 170 -25.26 4.94 0.17
C ALA A 170 -25.62 6.02 1.21
N ILE A 171 -24.73 6.26 2.19
CA ILE A 171 -24.90 7.34 3.17
C ILE A 171 -24.97 8.70 2.49
N SER A 172 -24.13 8.93 1.48
CA SER A 172 -24.10 10.20 0.75
C SER A 172 -25.40 10.47 0.00
N ILE A 173 -25.93 9.46 -0.67
CA ILE A 173 -27.23 9.56 -1.36
C ILE A 173 -28.35 9.84 -0.35
N PHE A 174 -28.36 9.10 0.77
CA PHE A 174 -29.35 9.29 1.82
C PHE A 174 -29.29 10.70 2.42
N ALA A 175 -28.10 11.22 2.69
CA ALA A 175 -27.91 12.57 3.23
C ALA A 175 -28.35 13.66 2.24
N ILE A 176 -28.10 13.47 0.93
CA ILE A 176 -28.58 14.40 -0.10
C ILE A 176 -30.10 14.42 -0.18
N LEU A 177 -30.77 13.26 -0.09
CA LEU A 177 -32.21 13.16 -0.07
C LEU A 177 -32.83 13.86 1.15
N LEU A 178 -32.24 13.65 2.33
CA LEU A 178 -32.62 14.34 3.57
C LEU A 178 -32.47 15.87 3.42
N LEU A 179 -31.33 16.32 2.91
CA LEU A 179 -31.07 17.74 2.68
C LEU A 179 -32.09 18.34 1.75
N TYR A 180 -32.41 17.65 0.66
CA TYR A 180 -33.47 18.10 -0.29
C TYR A 180 -34.81 18.23 0.42
N TYR A 181 -35.21 17.22 1.21
CA TYR A 181 -36.47 17.23 1.95
C TYR A 181 -36.55 18.43 2.92
N PHE A 182 -35.51 18.66 3.71
CA PHE A 182 -35.44 19.77 4.67
C PHE A 182 -35.48 21.13 3.96
N CYS A 183 -34.70 21.33 2.91
CA CYS A 183 -34.70 22.59 2.16
C CYS A 183 -36.06 22.87 1.54
N HIS A 184 -36.73 21.83 1.04
CA HIS A 184 -38.08 21.99 0.45
C HIS A 184 -39.13 22.29 1.52
N SER A 185 -39.08 21.67 2.69
CA SER A 185 -39.97 21.90 3.83
C SER A 185 -39.83 23.32 4.39
N LEU A 186 -38.58 23.77 4.58
CA LEU A 186 -38.30 25.14 5.06
C LEU A 186 -38.79 26.21 4.08
N GLY A 187 -38.64 25.98 2.78
CA GLY A 187 -39.12 26.91 1.76
C GLY A 187 -40.62 27.11 1.78
N LYS A 188 -41.38 26.05 2.04
CA LYS A 188 -42.85 26.15 2.22
C LYS A 188 -43.24 26.94 3.46
N SER A 189 -42.55 26.77 4.59
CA SER A 189 -42.80 27.47 5.84
C SER A 189 -42.55 28.98 5.74
N ILE A 190 -41.56 29.41 4.96
CA ILE A 190 -41.24 30.84 4.78
C ILE A 190 -42.21 31.53 3.79
N ALA A 191 -42.76 30.77 2.86
CA ALA A 191 -43.73 31.33 1.89
C ALA A 191 -45.16 31.53 2.43
N ALA A 192 -45.49 30.91 3.58
CA ALA A 192 -46.84 30.93 4.14
C ALA A 192 -47.26 32.23 4.89
N PRO A 193 -46.39 33.12 5.43
CA PRO A 193 -46.81 34.28 6.20
C PRO A 193 -47.30 35.49 5.40
N SER A 194 -47.19 35.54 4.09
CA SER A 194 -47.53 36.75 3.30
C SER A 194 -49.01 36.88 2.90
N GLN A 195 -49.88 35.97 3.33
CA GLN A 195 -51.33 36.06 2.99
C GLN A 195 -52.22 36.48 4.17
N LEU A 196 -51.67 36.85 5.34
CA LEU A 196 -52.47 37.27 6.49
C LEU A 196 -52.45 38.79 6.77
N SER A 197 -52.05 39.62 5.80
CA SER A 197 -52.13 41.08 5.91
C SER A 197 -52.84 41.67 4.68
N GLN A 198 -54.13 41.39 4.55
CA GLN A 198 -55.09 42.21 3.82
C GLN A 198 -56.34 42.30 4.65
#